data_6ca406abb30da8c0a6d358286aa2bed5
#
_entry.id   6ca406abb30da8c0a6d358286aa2bed5
#
_cell.length_a   1.000
_cell.length_b   1.000
_cell.length_c   1.000
_cell.angle_alpha   90.00
_cell.angle_beta   90.00
_cell.angle_gamma   90.00
#
_symmetry.space_group_name_H-M   'P 1'
#
loop_
_entity.id
_entity.type
_entity.pdbx_description
1 polymer ?
#
loop_
_entity_poly.entity_id
_entity_poly.type
_entity_poly.pdbx_seq_one_letter_code
_entity_poly.pdbx_strand_id
1 'polypeptide(L)'
;MLTFRSSILLQGPANTPELETLVVLVSIIANMTTLFAIAAFMERDPHTFDRLPGWLFCALIMAGLVVIDVAGRLGNDATMMALLVGGSVLTGVGYGYYWGSWAEYLGRMHPSRTSFYVPMAFLLTAALFLIISLSAEYESAPPLLLMLPLPVLSLVCLRRCHAEVPDGRYARTVDSKRYLTALASLVTLIVASLVLSLLFGLVWEMTVLSVGSVNEAHQAPLVANLVVAVCLIGLVLYAHKRLDLALAYRVIVPVIVILFAVLPFFWETSPVVLNAVMSACYGTFDVIIWYMVVSASYDFAVSGFVIGALVRGLSILARLLGIGIGYLLMLVP
;
A
#
# COMPACT_ATOMS: atom_id res chain seq x y z
N MET A 1 1.42 1.22 -2.14
CA MET A 1 1.07 1.95 -3.38
C MET A 1 1.89 1.50 -4.60
N LEU A 2 3.21 1.33 -4.53
CA LEU A 2 4.04 0.89 -5.67
C LEU A 2 3.56 -0.42 -6.32
N THR A 3 3.12 -1.40 -5.55
CA THR A 3 2.59 -2.67 -6.04
C THR A 3 1.42 -2.54 -7.03
N PHE A 4 0.57 -1.53 -6.85
CA PHE A 4 -0.56 -1.29 -7.76
C PHE A 4 -0.19 -0.52 -9.03
N ARG A 5 1.04 -0.08 -9.16
CA ARG A 5 1.49 0.79 -10.25
C ARG A 5 2.45 0.12 -11.22
N SER A 6 2.88 -1.11 -10.93
CA SER A 6 3.69 -1.86 -11.89
C SER A 6 2.96 -2.15 -13.21
N SER A 7 1.63 -2.14 -13.20
CA SER A 7 0.81 -2.23 -14.42
C SER A 7 1.07 -1.11 -15.43
N ILE A 8 1.55 0.06 -15.00
CA ILE A 8 1.93 1.16 -15.91
C ILE A 8 3.08 0.79 -16.87
N LEU A 9 3.83 -0.29 -16.56
CA LEU A 9 4.86 -0.83 -17.42
C LEU A 9 4.31 -1.69 -18.56
N LEU A 10 3.01 -2.07 -18.49
CA LEU A 10 2.38 -2.84 -19.55
C LEU A 10 2.05 -1.90 -20.72
N GLN A 11 2.73 -2.10 -21.82
CA GLN A 11 2.57 -1.31 -23.05
C GLN A 11 2.24 -2.24 -24.22
N GLY A 12 1.57 -1.69 -25.25
CA GLY A 12 1.26 -2.45 -26.47
C GLY A 12 0.26 -3.60 -26.28
N PRO A 13 0.52 -4.79 -26.85
CA PRO A 13 -0.44 -5.90 -26.84
C PRO A 13 -0.74 -6.47 -25.46
N ALA A 14 0.15 -6.28 -24.47
CA ALA A 14 -0.04 -6.72 -23.10
C ALA A 14 -0.88 -5.74 -22.25
N ASN A 15 -1.29 -4.60 -22.79
CA ASN A 15 -2.11 -3.64 -22.09
C ASN A 15 -3.60 -4.02 -22.17
N THR A 16 -3.98 -5.10 -21.49
CA THR A 16 -5.38 -5.52 -21.34
C THR A 16 -5.78 -5.47 -19.86
N PRO A 17 -7.05 -5.17 -19.54
CA PRO A 17 -7.52 -5.07 -18.16
C PRO A 17 -7.22 -6.33 -17.34
N GLU A 18 -7.35 -7.51 -17.98
CA GLU A 18 -7.14 -8.80 -17.34
C GLU A 18 -5.67 -8.99 -16.94
N LEU A 19 -4.73 -8.62 -17.83
CA LEU A 19 -3.29 -8.72 -17.55
C LEU A 19 -2.84 -7.67 -16.55
N GLU A 20 -3.36 -6.44 -16.63
CA GLU A 20 -3.11 -5.41 -15.63
C GLU A 20 -3.58 -5.86 -14.24
N THR A 21 -4.80 -6.39 -14.15
CA THR A 21 -5.37 -6.93 -12.90
C THR A 21 -4.55 -8.12 -12.41
N LEU A 22 -4.13 -9.04 -13.27
CA LEU A 22 -3.28 -10.18 -12.92
C LEU A 22 -1.97 -9.71 -12.27
N VAL A 23 -1.25 -8.77 -12.88
CA VAL A 23 0.01 -8.22 -12.35
C VAL A 23 -0.20 -7.64 -10.95
N VAL A 24 -1.28 -6.88 -10.77
CA VAL A 24 -1.64 -6.28 -9.48
C VAL A 24 -1.94 -7.37 -8.45
N LEU A 25 -2.80 -8.34 -8.76
CA LEU A 25 -3.21 -9.40 -7.84
C LEU A 25 -2.03 -10.27 -7.41
N VAL A 26 -1.22 -10.74 -8.36
CA VAL A 26 -0.04 -11.58 -8.07
C VAL A 26 0.95 -10.83 -7.18
N SER A 27 1.23 -9.56 -7.50
CA SER A 27 2.15 -8.73 -6.72
C SER A 27 1.65 -8.49 -5.29
N ILE A 28 0.35 -8.27 -5.11
CA ILE A 28 -0.27 -8.05 -3.78
C ILE A 28 -0.24 -9.34 -2.95
N ILE A 29 -0.54 -10.48 -3.55
CA ILE A 29 -0.49 -11.79 -2.87
C ILE A 29 0.94 -12.09 -2.43
N ALA A 30 1.93 -11.88 -3.30
CA ALA A 30 3.34 -12.05 -2.98
C ALA A 30 3.79 -11.10 -1.85
N ASN A 31 3.33 -9.85 -1.88
CA ASN A 31 3.60 -8.86 -0.82
C ASN A 31 3.04 -9.32 0.53
N MET A 32 1.77 -9.72 0.57
CA MET A 32 1.11 -10.21 1.78
C MET A 32 1.82 -11.46 2.34
N THR A 33 2.13 -12.42 1.48
CA THR A 33 2.82 -13.65 1.87
C THR A 33 4.19 -13.35 2.47
N THR A 34 4.95 -12.42 1.87
CA THR A 34 6.26 -12.00 2.37
C THR A 34 6.14 -11.31 3.72
N LEU A 35 5.17 -10.41 3.90
CA LEU A 35 4.93 -9.75 5.17
C LEU A 35 4.66 -10.76 6.29
N PHE A 36 3.75 -11.71 6.07
CA PHE A 36 3.44 -12.73 7.06
C PHE A 36 4.61 -13.69 7.31
N ALA A 37 5.34 -14.09 6.26
CA ALA A 37 6.50 -14.96 6.41
C ALA A 37 7.59 -14.29 7.27
N ILE A 38 7.98 -13.06 6.96
CA ILE A 38 9.00 -12.34 7.74
C ILE A 38 8.50 -12.08 9.17
N ALA A 39 7.24 -11.68 9.36
CA ALA A 39 6.67 -11.47 10.69
C ALA A 39 6.71 -12.74 11.54
N ALA A 40 6.39 -13.90 10.97
CA ALA A 40 6.46 -15.20 11.66
C ALA A 40 7.89 -15.59 12.04
N PHE A 41 8.88 -15.25 11.22
CA PHE A 41 10.30 -15.44 11.58
C PHE A 41 10.72 -14.47 12.69
N MET A 42 10.32 -13.21 12.63
CA MET A 42 10.62 -12.21 13.66
C MET A 42 9.94 -12.52 15.00
N GLU A 43 8.78 -13.15 14.99
CA GLU A 43 8.12 -13.63 16.20
C GLU A 43 8.97 -14.71 16.92
N ARG A 44 9.73 -15.51 16.19
CA ARG A 44 10.63 -16.53 16.75
C ARG A 44 11.99 -15.97 17.16
N ASP A 45 12.57 -15.10 16.35
CA ASP A 45 13.84 -14.42 16.57
C ASP A 45 13.75 -12.95 16.15
N PRO A 46 13.61 -12.00 17.09
CA PRO A 46 13.52 -10.57 16.79
C PRO A 46 14.73 -10.01 16.03
N HIS A 47 15.90 -10.65 16.13
CA HIS A 47 17.10 -10.25 15.40
C HIS A 47 17.09 -10.67 13.92
N THR A 48 16.09 -11.41 13.47
CA THR A 48 15.95 -11.79 12.06
C THR A 48 15.91 -10.56 11.15
N PHE A 49 15.26 -9.48 11.58
CA PHE A 49 15.17 -8.25 10.81
C PHE A 49 16.54 -7.66 10.46
N ASP A 50 17.46 -7.59 11.44
CA ASP A 50 18.79 -7.01 11.25
C ASP A 50 19.70 -7.88 10.36
N ARG A 51 19.38 -9.17 10.22
CA ARG A 51 20.11 -10.13 9.37
C ARG A 51 19.59 -10.16 7.93
N LEU A 52 18.39 -9.64 7.67
CA LEU A 52 17.83 -9.67 6.32
C LEU A 52 18.58 -8.69 5.40
N PRO A 53 19.10 -9.16 4.26
CA PRO A 53 19.87 -8.33 3.35
C PRO A 53 18.93 -7.42 2.53
N GLY A 54 18.70 -6.20 2.99
CA GLY A 54 17.83 -5.23 2.30
C GLY A 54 18.17 -5.00 0.83
N TRP A 55 19.47 -5.15 0.44
CA TRP A 55 19.91 -5.04 -0.94
C TRP A 55 19.32 -6.15 -1.84
N LEU A 56 19.09 -7.35 -1.28
CA LEU A 56 18.47 -8.45 -2.03
C LEU A 56 17.04 -8.08 -2.43
N PHE A 57 16.25 -7.55 -1.51
CA PHE A 57 14.87 -7.12 -1.79
C PHE A 57 14.83 -5.95 -2.77
N CYS A 58 15.82 -5.03 -2.71
CA CYS A 58 15.99 -3.99 -3.73
C CYS A 58 16.22 -4.61 -5.11
N ALA A 59 17.14 -5.56 -5.22
CA ALA A 59 17.45 -6.25 -6.47
C ALA A 59 16.24 -7.03 -7.02
N LEU A 60 15.44 -7.66 -6.14
CA LEU A 60 14.20 -8.34 -6.53
C LEU A 60 13.18 -7.37 -7.12
N ILE A 61 12.98 -6.18 -6.52
CA ILE A 61 12.07 -5.17 -7.07
C ILE A 61 12.57 -4.73 -8.45
N MET A 62 13.84 -4.35 -8.56
CA MET A 62 14.40 -3.88 -9.82
C MET A 62 14.32 -4.93 -10.93
N ALA A 63 14.69 -6.18 -10.62
CA ALA A 63 14.59 -7.30 -11.56
C ALA A 63 13.12 -7.53 -11.98
N GLY A 64 12.19 -7.51 -11.01
CA GLY A 64 10.77 -7.67 -11.28
C GLY A 64 10.20 -6.58 -12.19
N LEU A 65 10.56 -5.30 -11.95
CA LEU A 65 10.12 -4.19 -12.80
C LEU A 65 10.65 -4.34 -14.25
N VAL A 66 11.92 -4.72 -14.41
CA VAL A 66 12.51 -4.96 -15.73
C VAL A 66 11.83 -6.14 -16.43
N VAL A 67 11.56 -7.23 -15.70
CA VAL A 67 10.88 -8.42 -16.25
C VAL A 67 9.46 -8.08 -16.71
N ILE A 68 8.70 -7.27 -15.94
CA ILE A 68 7.36 -6.82 -16.34
C ILE A 68 7.42 -5.95 -17.59
N ASP A 69 8.36 -4.99 -17.67
CA ASP A 69 8.51 -4.12 -18.83
C ASP A 69 8.89 -4.91 -20.10
N VAL A 70 9.80 -5.88 -19.97
CA VAL A 70 10.18 -6.76 -21.08
C VAL A 70 8.99 -7.63 -21.51
N ALA A 71 8.27 -8.21 -20.57
CA ALA A 71 7.08 -9.02 -20.85
C ALA A 71 5.99 -8.21 -21.57
N GLY A 72 5.79 -6.94 -21.17
CA GLY A 72 4.83 -6.04 -21.81
C GLY A 72 5.10 -5.77 -23.30
N ARG A 73 6.34 -5.96 -23.75
CA ARG A 73 6.76 -5.79 -25.17
C ARG A 73 6.66 -7.05 -25.98
N LEU A 74 6.43 -8.20 -25.36
CA LEU A 74 6.27 -9.49 -26.04
C LEU A 74 4.86 -9.64 -26.59
N GLY A 75 4.71 -10.54 -27.58
CA GLY A 75 3.40 -10.98 -28.04
C GLY A 75 2.66 -11.78 -26.97
N ASN A 76 1.34 -11.88 -27.13
CA ASN A 76 0.49 -12.59 -26.17
C ASN A 76 0.67 -14.11 -26.28
N ASP A 77 1.65 -14.64 -25.56
CA ASP A 77 2.01 -16.06 -25.49
C ASP A 77 2.23 -16.53 -24.03
N ALA A 78 2.46 -17.85 -23.88
CA ALA A 78 2.73 -18.45 -22.57
C ALA A 78 3.99 -17.88 -21.90
N THR A 79 4.98 -17.48 -22.70
CA THR A 79 6.25 -16.90 -22.21
C THR A 79 5.99 -15.53 -21.58
N MET A 80 5.21 -14.67 -22.23
CA MET A 80 4.78 -13.38 -21.68
C MET A 80 4.06 -13.57 -20.35
N MET A 81 3.08 -14.48 -20.28
CA MET A 81 2.35 -14.76 -19.04
C MET A 81 3.26 -15.22 -17.91
N ALA A 82 4.19 -16.13 -18.18
CA ALA A 82 5.14 -16.61 -17.18
C ALA A 82 6.05 -15.49 -16.66
N LEU A 83 6.51 -14.60 -17.55
CA LEU A 83 7.34 -13.44 -17.17
C LEU A 83 6.52 -12.40 -16.35
N LEU A 84 5.27 -12.12 -16.74
CA LEU A 84 4.40 -11.22 -15.96
C LEU A 84 4.17 -11.73 -14.55
N VAL A 85 3.83 -13.01 -14.40
CA VAL A 85 3.66 -13.64 -13.09
C VAL A 85 4.97 -13.61 -12.30
N GLY A 86 6.09 -14.04 -12.91
CA GLY A 86 7.41 -14.03 -12.26
C GLY A 86 7.84 -12.64 -11.81
N GLY A 87 7.75 -11.65 -12.69
CA GLY A 87 8.09 -10.25 -12.38
C GLY A 87 7.21 -9.68 -11.27
N SER A 88 5.90 -10.01 -11.28
CA SER A 88 4.95 -9.58 -10.25
C SER A 88 5.24 -10.20 -8.89
N VAL A 89 5.66 -11.48 -8.84
CA VAL A 89 6.11 -12.12 -7.61
C VAL A 89 7.36 -11.43 -7.07
N LEU A 90 8.36 -11.19 -7.92
CA LEU A 90 9.62 -10.55 -7.51
C LEU A 90 9.37 -9.14 -6.93
N THR A 91 8.57 -8.33 -7.61
CA THR A 91 8.20 -6.99 -7.11
C THR A 91 7.43 -7.07 -5.81
N GLY A 92 6.45 -7.97 -5.72
CA GLY A 92 5.63 -8.17 -4.53
C GLY A 92 6.44 -8.58 -3.30
N VAL A 93 7.36 -9.54 -3.45
CA VAL A 93 8.28 -9.97 -2.38
C VAL A 93 9.12 -8.79 -1.89
N GLY A 94 9.75 -8.05 -2.80
CA GLY A 94 10.59 -6.92 -2.42
C GLY A 94 9.81 -5.80 -1.71
N TYR A 95 8.62 -5.47 -2.20
CA TYR A 95 7.76 -4.46 -1.57
C TYR A 95 7.24 -4.89 -0.21
N GLY A 96 6.97 -6.18 0.00
CA GLY A 96 6.59 -6.70 1.31
C GLY A 96 7.65 -6.43 2.36
N TYR A 97 8.92 -6.72 2.06
CA TYR A 97 10.03 -6.40 2.95
C TYR A 97 10.15 -4.89 3.21
N TYR A 98 10.11 -4.05 2.18
CA TYR A 98 10.24 -2.60 2.35
C TYR A 98 9.11 -2.02 3.18
N TRP A 99 7.90 -2.48 2.95
CA TRP A 99 6.74 -2.01 3.70
C TRP A 99 6.88 -2.31 5.19
N GLY A 100 7.22 -3.55 5.55
CA GLY A 100 7.45 -3.95 6.93
C GLY A 100 8.66 -3.23 7.57
N SER A 101 9.73 -3.02 6.79
CA SER A 101 10.93 -2.29 7.26
C SER A 101 10.61 -0.84 7.65
N TRP A 102 9.81 -0.14 6.84
CA TRP A 102 9.36 1.20 7.18
C TRP A 102 8.46 1.20 8.42
N ALA A 103 7.56 0.21 8.57
CA ALA A 103 6.77 0.04 9.79
C ALA A 103 7.64 -0.14 11.03
N GLU A 104 8.73 -0.92 10.92
CA GLU A 104 9.69 -1.14 11.99
C GLU A 104 10.38 0.16 12.42
N TYR A 105 11.01 0.89 11.48
CA TYR A 105 11.74 2.10 11.83
C TYR A 105 10.83 3.23 12.31
N LEU A 106 9.68 3.42 11.71
CA LEU A 106 8.69 4.38 12.19
C LEU A 106 8.18 4.02 13.59
N GLY A 107 7.99 2.71 13.89
CA GLY A 107 7.60 2.22 15.21
C GLY A 107 8.65 2.44 16.30
N ARG A 108 9.92 2.61 15.94
CA ARG A 108 11.00 2.97 16.86
C ARG A 108 11.05 4.46 17.18
N MET A 109 10.45 5.31 16.33
CA MET A 109 10.43 6.75 16.49
C MET A 109 9.30 7.22 17.40
N HIS A 110 9.50 8.36 18.06
CA HIS A 110 8.46 8.96 18.88
C HIS A 110 7.23 9.35 18.03
N PRO A 111 5.98 9.08 18.49
CA PRO A 111 4.76 9.34 17.71
C PRO A 111 4.60 10.76 17.17
N SER A 112 5.14 11.78 17.89
CA SER A 112 5.10 13.17 17.40
C SER A 112 5.89 13.41 16.11
N ARG A 113 6.91 12.60 15.82
CA ARG A 113 7.66 12.68 14.55
C ARG A 113 6.92 11.92 13.46
N THR A 114 6.39 10.76 13.78
CA THR A 114 5.67 9.93 12.81
C THR A 114 4.36 10.56 12.34
N SER A 115 3.71 11.38 13.18
CA SER A 115 2.53 12.15 12.77
C SER A 115 2.78 13.09 11.60
N PHE A 116 4.03 13.54 11.42
CA PHE A 116 4.45 14.35 10.26
C PHE A 116 5.00 13.49 9.11
N TYR A 117 5.84 12.49 9.42
CA TYR A 117 6.52 11.71 8.39
C TYR A 117 5.56 10.84 7.58
N VAL A 118 4.51 10.28 8.20
CA VAL A 118 3.57 9.41 7.48
C VAL A 118 2.77 10.18 6.43
N PRO A 119 2.09 11.33 6.73
CA PRO A 119 1.44 12.14 5.71
C PRO A 119 2.41 12.68 4.64
N MET A 120 3.65 13.05 5.03
CA MET A 120 4.64 13.53 4.08
C MET A 120 5.07 12.43 3.10
N ALA A 121 5.28 11.20 3.59
CA ALA A 121 5.57 10.04 2.73
C ALA A 121 4.40 9.74 1.77
N PHE A 122 3.16 9.91 2.24
CA PHE A 122 1.98 9.75 1.41
C PHE A 122 1.90 10.81 0.31
N LEU A 123 2.15 12.08 0.65
CA LEU A 123 2.24 13.18 -0.32
C LEU A 123 3.31 12.92 -1.39
N LEU A 124 4.53 12.59 -0.93
CA LEU A 124 5.64 12.33 -1.84
C LEU A 124 5.34 11.16 -2.77
N THR A 125 4.72 10.11 -2.25
CA THR A 125 4.29 8.96 -3.05
C THR A 125 3.26 9.36 -4.10
N ALA A 126 2.22 10.12 -3.71
CA ALA A 126 1.18 10.57 -4.64
C ALA A 126 1.78 11.48 -5.74
N ALA A 127 2.67 12.41 -5.37
CA ALA A 127 3.34 13.32 -6.31
C ALA A 127 4.24 12.56 -7.30
N LEU A 128 5.07 11.62 -6.81
CA LEU A 128 5.95 10.81 -7.67
C LEU A 128 5.13 9.98 -8.68
N PHE A 129 4.04 9.38 -8.21
CA PHE A 129 3.19 8.62 -9.13
C PHE A 129 2.47 9.48 -10.15
N LEU A 130 2.02 10.67 -9.77
CA LEU A 130 1.46 11.62 -10.73
C LEU A 130 2.50 11.95 -11.81
N ILE A 131 3.73 12.23 -11.43
CA ILE A 131 4.83 12.49 -12.38
C ILE A 131 5.05 11.29 -13.30
N ILE A 132 5.11 10.06 -12.76
CA ILE A 132 5.30 8.85 -13.57
C ILE A 132 4.12 8.65 -14.53
N SER A 133 2.87 8.83 -14.07
CA SER A 133 1.68 8.68 -14.89
C SER A 133 1.63 9.71 -16.02
N LEU A 134 1.88 10.98 -15.72
CA LEU A 134 1.96 12.05 -16.74
C LEU A 134 3.10 11.79 -17.73
N SER A 135 4.25 11.32 -17.23
CA SER A 135 5.38 11.01 -18.12
C SER A 135 5.08 9.85 -19.07
N ALA A 136 4.30 8.86 -18.63
CA ALA A 136 3.83 7.77 -19.48
C ALA A 136 2.79 8.25 -20.51
N GLU A 137 1.86 9.13 -20.10
CA GLU A 137 0.81 9.66 -20.97
C GLU A 137 1.38 10.56 -22.07
N TYR A 138 2.35 11.41 -21.73
CA TYR A 138 3.00 12.32 -22.69
C TYR A 138 4.24 11.71 -23.39
N GLU A 139 4.51 10.43 -23.19
CA GLU A 139 5.68 9.73 -23.76
C GLU A 139 7.02 10.45 -23.53
N SER A 140 7.09 11.28 -22.49
CA SER A 140 8.25 12.14 -22.22
C SER A 140 9.44 11.37 -21.68
N ALA A 141 9.22 10.28 -20.93
CA ALA A 141 10.24 9.35 -20.46
C ALA A 141 9.66 7.94 -20.22
N PRO A 142 10.43 6.88 -20.47
CA PRO A 142 9.99 5.52 -20.14
C PRO A 142 9.67 5.38 -18.65
N PRO A 143 8.48 4.90 -18.27
CA PRO A 143 8.09 4.75 -16.87
C PRO A 143 9.08 3.92 -16.05
N LEU A 144 9.68 2.90 -16.67
CA LEU A 144 10.71 2.07 -16.03
C LEU A 144 11.88 2.90 -15.51
N LEU A 145 12.40 3.86 -16.29
CA LEU A 145 13.53 4.70 -15.88
C LEU A 145 13.21 5.57 -14.65
N LEU A 146 11.97 5.98 -14.50
CA LEU A 146 11.51 6.75 -13.34
C LEU A 146 11.25 5.87 -12.12
N MET A 147 10.86 4.61 -12.32
CA MET A 147 10.56 3.68 -11.24
C MET A 147 11.81 3.00 -10.66
N LEU A 148 12.83 2.70 -11.46
CA LEU A 148 14.04 1.99 -11.02
C LEU A 148 14.82 2.69 -9.90
N PRO A 149 14.97 4.03 -9.86
CA PRO A 149 15.68 4.69 -8.76
C PRO A 149 14.95 4.60 -7.41
N LEU A 150 13.63 4.43 -7.39
CA LEU A 150 12.83 4.50 -6.15
C LEU A 150 13.19 3.41 -5.13
N PRO A 151 13.35 2.12 -5.50
CA PRO A 151 13.81 1.10 -4.56
C PRO A 151 15.20 1.38 -4.00
N VAL A 152 16.11 1.92 -4.84
CA VAL A 152 17.47 2.27 -4.42
C VAL A 152 17.46 3.41 -3.42
N LEU A 153 16.70 4.48 -3.69
CA LEU A 153 16.53 5.60 -2.77
C LEU A 153 15.92 5.13 -1.44
N SER A 154 14.91 4.27 -1.50
CA SER A 154 14.31 3.68 -0.29
C SER A 154 15.33 2.86 0.50
N LEU A 155 16.17 2.06 -0.16
CA LEU A 155 17.25 1.30 0.48
C LEU A 155 18.27 2.23 1.18
N VAL A 156 18.69 3.30 0.52
CA VAL A 156 19.61 4.28 1.10
C VAL A 156 19.00 4.93 2.33
N CYS A 157 17.73 5.32 2.28
CA CYS A 157 17.01 5.87 3.41
C CYS A 157 16.89 4.86 4.56
N LEU A 158 16.55 3.60 4.28
CA LEU A 158 16.47 2.54 5.29
C LEU A 158 17.83 2.29 5.96
N ARG A 159 18.94 2.31 5.20
CA ARG A 159 20.28 2.18 5.76
C ARG A 159 20.63 3.35 6.68
N ARG A 160 20.25 4.58 6.33
CA ARG A 160 20.41 5.74 7.21
C ARG A 160 19.56 5.62 8.47
N CYS A 161 18.29 5.19 8.34
CA CYS A 161 17.44 4.93 9.49
C CYS A 161 18.07 3.87 10.42
N HIS A 162 18.67 2.81 9.87
CA HIS A 162 19.37 1.80 10.68
C HIS A 162 20.53 2.39 11.49
N ALA A 163 21.24 3.38 10.94
CA ALA A 163 22.36 4.03 11.62
C ALA A 163 21.93 5.11 12.64
N GLU A 164 20.82 5.79 12.39
CA GLU A 164 20.42 6.99 13.15
C GLU A 164 19.27 6.74 14.14
N VAL A 165 18.40 5.76 13.84
CA VAL A 165 17.26 5.43 14.70
C VAL A 165 17.72 4.45 15.78
N PRO A 166 17.42 4.71 17.07
CA PRO A 166 17.79 3.81 18.16
C PRO A 166 17.20 2.42 17.96
N ASP A 167 17.90 1.42 18.51
CA ASP A 167 17.40 0.05 18.54
C ASP A 167 16.01 -0.01 19.19
N GLY A 168 15.21 -0.96 18.74
CA GLY A 168 13.87 -1.17 19.28
C GLY A 168 13.92 -1.41 20.80
N ARG A 169 13.00 -0.76 21.52
CA ARG A 169 12.87 -0.91 22.98
C ARG A 169 12.29 -2.27 23.39
N TYR A 170 11.98 -3.12 22.44
CA TYR A 170 11.46 -4.44 22.72
C TYR A 170 12.52 -5.37 23.34
N ALA A 171 12.11 -6.17 24.30
CA ALA A 171 12.99 -7.14 24.93
C ALA A 171 13.49 -8.15 23.88
N ARG A 172 14.70 -8.68 24.09
CA ARG A 172 15.29 -9.75 23.25
C ARG A 172 14.43 -11.02 23.18
N THR A 173 13.50 -11.19 24.12
CA THR A 173 12.53 -12.29 24.16
C THR A 173 11.16 -11.77 23.78
N VAL A 174 10.50 -12.49 22.88
CA VAL A 174 9.13 -12.16 22.44
C VAL A 174 8.17 -12.32 23.61
N ASP A 175 7.50 -11.24 24.00
CA ASP A 175 6.42 -11.26 24.98
C ASP A 175 5.07 -11.24 24.25
N SER A 176 4.53 -12.42 23.99
CA SER A 176 3.25 -12.61 23.30
C SER A 176 2.10 -11.84 23.96
N LYS A 177 2.14 -11.62 25.27
CA LYS A 177 1.11 -10.83 25.98
C LYS A 177 1.12 -9.37 25.56
N ARG A 178 2.31 -8.78 25.36
CA ARG A 178 2.42 -7.38 24.88
C ARG A 178 1.88 -7.23 23.47
N TYR A 179 2.19 -8.16 22.56
CA TYR A 179 1.65 -8.17 21.21
C TYR A 179 0.12 -8.28 21.22
N LEU A 180 -0.45 -9.18 22.00
CA LEU A 180 -1.90 -9.32 22.14
C LEU A 180 -2.54 -8.05 22.70
N THR A 181 -1.92 -7.41 23.71
CA THR A 181 -2.43 -6.14 24.26
C THR A 181 -2.37 -5.01 23.23
N ALA A 182 -1.27 -4.91 22.48
CA ALA A 182 -1.13 -3.93 21.41
C ALA A 182 -2.19 -4.16 20.31
N LEU A 183 -2.40 -5.39 19.87
CA LEU A 183 -3.43 -5.73 18.89
C LEU A 183 -4.85 -5.49 19.42
N ALA A 184 -5.11 -5.81 20.69
CA ALA A 184 -6.40 -5.54 21.33
C ALA A 184 -6.72 -4.04 21.37
N SER A 185 -5.71 -3.18 21.58
CA SER A 185 -5.90 -1.72 21.53
C SER A 185 -6.24 -1.21 20.11
N LEU A 186 -5.88 -1.96 19.07
CA LEU A 186 -6.12 -1.63 17.67
C LEU A 186 -7.34 -2.33 17.06
N VAL A 187 -8.04 -3.18 17.80
CA VAL A 187 -9.08 -4.09 17.26
C VAL A 187 -10.16 -3.35 16.48
N THR A 188 -10.67 -2.25 17.03
CA THR A 188 -11.71 -1.44 16.37
C THR A 188 -11.20 -0.85 15.06
N LEU A 189 -9.95 -0.39 15.06
CA LEU A 189 -9.28 0.16 13.88
C LEU A 189 -9.04 -0.92 12.83
N ILE A 190 -8.61 -2.11 13.25
CA ILE A 190 -8.42 -3.27 12.37
C ILE A 190 -9.74 -3.65 11.70
N VAL A 191 -10.82 -3.78 12.45
CA VAL A 191 -12.14 -4.11 11.89
C VAL A 191 -12.59 -3.05 10.88
N ALA A 192 -12.46 -1.77 11.21
CA ALA A 192 -12.79 -0.69 10.28
C ALA A 192 -11.93 -0.74 9.01
N SER A 193 -10.62 -1.05 9.17
CA SER A 193 -9.70 -1.23 8.04
C SER A 193 -10.09 -2.39 7.13
N LEU A 194 -10.53 -3.50 7.70
CA LEU A 194 -10.97 -4.67 6.92
C LEU A 194 -12.20 -4.33 6.09
N VAL A 195 -13.21 -3.71 6.72
CA VAL A 195 -14.43 -3.28 6.01
C VAL A 195 -14.08 -2.32 4.88
N LEU A 196 -13.28 -1.28 5.15
CA LEU A 196 -12.87 -0.32 4.14
C LEU A 196 -12.05 -0.92 3.01
N SER A 197 -11.14 -1.82 3.35
CA SER A 197 -10.30 -2.49 2.35
C SER A 197 -11.13 -3.38 1.43
N LEU A 198 -12.11 -4.11 1.99
CA LEU A 198 -13.05 -4.93 1.23
C LEU A 198 -13.85 -4.06 0.25
N LEU A 199 -14.43 -2.99 0.76
CA LEU A 199 -15.26 -2.10 -0.04
C LEU A 199 -14.45 -1.33 -1.09
N PHE A 200 -13.23 -0.92 -0.75
CA PHE A 200 -12.31 -0.33 -1.72
C PHE A 200 -11.96 -1.32 -2.83
N GLY A 201 -11.70 -2.58 -2.48
CA GLY A 201 -11.43 -3.62 -3.48
C GLY A 201 -12.60 -3.86 -4.41
N LEU A 202 -13.82 -3.90 -3.87
CA LEU A 202 -15.05 -4.05 -4.64
C LEU A 202 -15.26 -2.89 -5.63
N VAL A 203 -15.23 -1.65 -5.16
CA VAL A 203 -15.41 -0.47 -6.03
C VAL A 203 -14.31 -0.36 -7.07
N TRP A 204 -13.07 -0.69 -6.69
CA TRP A 204 -11.94 -0.67 -7.59
C TRP A 204 -12.12 -1.63 -8.76
N GLU A 205 -12.49 -2.88 -8.48
CA GLU A 205 -12.70 -3.90 -9.52
C GLU A 205 -13.85 -3.54 -10.45
N MET A 206 -14.98 -3.15 -9.88
CA MET A 206 -16.12 -2.70 -10.70
C MET A 206 -15.74 -1.52 -11.59
N THR A 207 -14.91 -0.57 -11.10
CA THR A 207 -14.45 0.56 -11.92
C THR A 207 -13.51 0.11 -13.03
N VAL A 208 -12.56 -0.78 -12.74
CA VAL A 208 -11.61 -1.31 -13.74
C VAL A 208 -12.37 -2.01 -14.87
N LEU A 209 -13.35 -2.85 -14.53
CA LEU A 209 -14.18 -3.55 -15.53
C LEU A 209 -15.07 -2.59 -16.33
N SER A 210 -15.53 -1.49 -15.71
CA SER A 210 -16.36 -0.49 -16.40
C SER A 210 -15.55 0.41 -17.35
N VAL A 211 -14.33 0.76 -16.96
CA VAL A 211 -13.44 1.67 -17.74
C VAL A 211 -12.61 0.87 -18.74
N GLY A 212 -12.35 -0.40 -18.47
CA GLY A 212 -11.55 -1.28 -19.33
C GLY A 212 -10.05 -1.10 -19.20
N SER A 213 -9.57 -0.36 -18.18
CA SER A 213 -8.13 -0.20 -17.90
C SER A 213 -7.87 0.13 -16.43
N VAL A 214 -6.90 -0.56 -15.83
CA VAL A 214 -6.42 -0.26 -14.46
C VAL A 214 -5.76 1.11 -14.40
N ASN A 215 -5.01 1.48 -15.45
CA ASN A 215 -4.29 2.74 -15.47
C ASN A 215 -5.25 3.94 -15.54
N GLU A 216 -6.28 3.88 -16.37
CA GLU A 216 -7.32 4.93 -16.44
C GLU A 216 -8.13 4.99 -15.14
N ALA A 217 -8.52 3.85 -14.59
CA ALA A 217 -9.22 3.79 -13.31
C ALA A 217 -8.44 4.42 -12.15
N HIS A 218 -7.11 4.59 -12.30
CA HIS A 218 -6.24 5.15 -11.26
C HIS A 218 -5.92 6.65 -11.42
N GLN A 219 -6.19 7.29 -12.55
CA GLN A 219 -5.82 8.70 -12.76
C GLN A 219 -6.54 9.64 -11.78
N ALA A 220 -7.88 9.59 -11.74
CA ALA A 220 -8.66 10.40 -10.82
C ALA A 220 -8.36 10.12 -9.34
N PRO A 221 -8.21 8.85 -8.88
CA PRO A 221 -7.70 8.52 -7.56
C PRO A 221 -6.34 9.10 -7.21
N LEU A 222 -5.41 9.26 -8.16
CA LEU A 222 -4.12 9.90 -7.90
C LEU A 222 -4.26 11.36 -7.49
N VAL A 223 -5.05 12.12 -8.25
CA VAL A 223 -5.31 13.53 -7.96
C VAL A 223 -6.03 13.66 -6.61
N ALA A 224 -7.04 12.83 -6.36
CA ALA A 224 -7.76 12.81 -5.09
C ALA A 224 -6.83 12.53 -3.90
N ASN A 225 -5.93 11.54 -4.01
CA ASN A 225 -4.95 11.23 -2.98
C ASN A 225 -3.93 12.35 -2.76
N LEU A 226 -3.54 13.07 -3.81
CA LEU A 226 -2.66 14.23 -3.69
C LEU A 226 -3.34 15.36 -2.89
N VAL A 227 -4.60 15.66 -3.20
CA VAL A 227 -5.39 16.65 -2.46
C VAL A 227 -5.51 16.27 -1.00
N VAL A 228 -5.86 15.02 -0.71
CA VAL A 228 -5.92 14.49 0.66
C VAL A 228 -4.60 14.63 1.38
N ALA A 229 -3.49 14.28 0.75
CA ALA A 229 -2.16 14.40 1.36
C ALA A 229 -1.82 15.85 1.73
N VAL A 230 -2.12 16.80 0.85
CA VAL A 230 -1.93 18.25 1.12
C VAL A 230 -2.82 18.70 2.27
N CYS A 231 -4.09 18.30 2.30
CA CYS A 231 -5.00 18.61 3.39
C CYS A 231 -4.52 18.04 4.73
N LEU A 232 -4.05 16.78 4.76
CA LEU A 232 -3.53 16.14 5.97
C LEU A 232 -2.28 16.84 6.50
N ILE A 233 -1.35 17.24 5.61
CA ILE A 233 -0.16 18.00 6.02
C ILE A 233 -0.56 19.39 6.52
N GLY A 234 -1.45 20.08 5.83
CA GLY A 234 -2.00 21.36 6.28
C GLY A 234 -2.61 21.26 7.67
N LEU A 235 -3.38 20.19 7.92
CA LEU A 235 -3.97 19.93 9.23
C LEU A 235 -2.89 19.67 10.31
N VAL A 236 -1.86 18.87 10.01
CA VAL A 236 -0.74 18.60 10.94
C VAL A 236 0.03 19.87 11.27
N LEU A 237 0.30 20.71 10.27
CA LEU A 237 1.03 21.98 10.47
C LEU A 237 0.19 23.01 11.25
N TYR A 238 -1.13 23.07 10.99
CA TYR A 238 -2.02 24.02 11.66
C TYR A 238 -2.31 23.63 13.10
N ALA A 239 -2.53 22.34 13.36
CA ALA A 239 -2.97 21.86 14.67
C ALA A 239 -1.89 22.01 15.77
N HIS A 240 -0.61 22.22 15.44
CA HIS A 240 0.56 22.42 16.34
C HIS A 240 0.56 21.62 17.66
N LYS A 241 -0.58 21.07 18.05
CA LYS A 241 -0.84 20.24 19.22
C LYS A 241 -1.52 18.99 18.71
N ARG A 242 -0.83 17.85 18.84
CA ARG A 242 -1.34 16.46 18.74
C ARG A 242 -2.68 16.38 18.00
N LEU A 243 -2.63 16.05 16.72
CA LEU A 243 -3.84 15.57 16.05
C LEU A 243 -4.46 14.51 16.96
N ASP A 244 -5.60 14.82 17.53
CA ASP A 244 -6.43 13.80 18.16
C ASP A 244 -6.98 12.94 17.03
N LEU A 245 -6.18 11.92 16.67
CA LEU A 245 -6.52 10.98 15.61
C LEU A 245 -7.80 10.21 15.92
N ALA A 246 -8.20 10.14 17.21
CA ALA A 246 -9.50 9.67 17.60
C ALA A 246 -10.62 10.58 17.06
N LEU A 247 -10.40 11.90 16.99
CA LEU A 247 -11.32 12.84 16.37
C LEU A 247 -11.41 12.63 14.86
N ALA A 248 -10.24 12.48 14.19
CA ALA A 248 -10.21 12.19 12.75
C ALA A 248 -10.96 10.89 12.42
N TYR A 249 -10.79 9.84 13.22
CA TYR A 249 -11.52 8.59 13.09
C TYR A 249 -13.05 8.78 13.26
N ARG A 250 -13.49 9.56 14.26
CA ARG A 250 -14.91 9.85 14.50
C ARG A 250 -15.58 10.59 13.35
N VAL A 251 -14.84 11.39 12.60
CA VAL A 251 -15.36 12.11 11.43
C VAL A 251 -15.32 11.23 10.16
N ILE A 252 -14.23 10.50 9.96
CA ILE A 252 -14.00 9.74 8.73
C ILE A 252 -14.95 8.54 8.63
N VAL A 253 -15.20 7.83 9.72
CA VAL A 253 -16.06 6.63 9.68
C VAL A 253 -17.50 6.97 9.25
N PRO A 254 -18.19 8.00 9.81
CA PRO A 254 -19.49 8.41 9.30
C PRO A 254 -19.47 8.85 7.83
N VAL A 255 -18.45 9.58 7.40
CA VAL A 255 -18.31 10.00 5.99
C VAL A 255 -18.23 8.79 5.07
N ILE A 256 -17.48 7.77 5.45
CA ILE A 256 -17.36 6.52 4.71
C ILE A 256 -18.70 5.79 4.67
N VAL A 257 -19.42 5.68 5.77
CA VAL A 257 -20.75 5.05 5.82
C VAL A 257 -21.73 5.78 4.90
N ILE A 258 -21.73 7.11 4.93
CA ILE A 258 -22.58 7.94 4.03
C ILE A 258 -22.19 7.68 2.56
N LEU A 259 -20.90 7.65 2.25
CA LEU A 259 -20.41 7.36 0.90
C LEU A 259 -20.92 6.02 0.39
N PHE A 260 -20.92 4.99 1.25
CA PHE A 260 -21.44 3.68 0.89
C PHE A 260 -22.97 3.67 0.71
N ALA A 261 -23.69 4.38 1.53
CA ALA A 261 -25.15 4.51 1.39
C ALA A 261 -25.53 5.19 0.05
N VAL A 262 -24.67 6.08 -0.42
CA VAL A 262 -24.86 6.86 -1.65
C VAL A 262 -24.31 6.14 -2.90
N LEU A 263 -23.39 5.18 -2.74
CA LEU A 263 -22.73 4.43 -3.81
C LEU A 263 -23.69 3.87 -4.88
N PRO A 264 -24.80 3.17 -4.54
CA PRO A 264 -25.71 2.62 -5.52
C PRO A 264 -26.36 3.67 -6.44
N PHE A 265 -26.53 4.91 -5.95
CA PHE A 265 -27.20 5.98 -6.68
C PHE A 265 -26.27 6.69 -7.66
N PHE A 266 -24.95 6.65 -7.42
CA PHE A 266 -23.94 7.33 -8.25
C PHE A 266 -23.16 6.39 -9.16
N TRP A 267 -23.32 5.08 -9.00
CA TRP A 267 -22.60 4.10 -9.79
C TRP A 267 -22.84 4.26 -11.31
N GLU A 268 -24.08 4.40 -11.70
CA GLU A 268 -24.45 4.52 -13.14
C GLU A 268 -24.01 5.84 -13.76
N THR A 269 -23.86 6.90 -12.96
CA THR A 269 -23.55 8.25 -13.45
C THR A 269 -22.06 8.50 -13.60
N SER A 270 -21.22 8.01 -12.71
CA SER A 270 -19.77 8.28 -12.76
C SER A 270 -18.92 7.35 -11.90
N PRO A 271 -18.60 6.11 -12.37
CA PRO A 271 -17.81 5.15 -11.62
C PRO A 271 -16.40 5.68 -11.29
N VAL A 272 -15.80 6.47 -12.17
CA VAL A 272 -14.46 7.04 -11.97
C VAL A 272 -14.44 8.03 -10.80
N VAL A 273 -15.45 8.91 -10.68
CA VAL A 273 -15.55 9.85 -9.56
C VAL A 273 -15.76 9.10 -8.26
N LEU A 274 -16.60 8.07 -8.27
CA LEU A 274 -16.83 7.24 -7.11
C LEU A 274 -15.54 6.57 -6.63
N ASN A 275 -14.77 5.97 -7.56
CA ASN A 275 -13.48 5.38 -7.25
C ASN A 275 -12.47 6.41 -6.72
N ALA A 276 -12.45 7.64 -7.26
CA ALA A 276 -11.60 8.72 -6.76
C ALA A 276 -11.93 9.09 -5.31
N VAL A 277 -13.22 9.24 -4.98
CA VAL A 277 -13.68 9.55 -3.62
C VAL A 277 -13.37 8.40 -2.66
N MET A 278 -13.62 7.16 -3.08
CA MET A 278 -13.28 5.96 -2.31
C MET A 278 -11.77 5.86 -2.06
N SER A 279 -10.96 6.13 -3.07
CA SER A 279 -9.50 6.13 -2.93
C SER A 279 -9.01 7.21 -1.97
N ALA A 280 -9.61 8.39 -2.01
CA ALA A 280 -9.31 9.49 -1.07
C ALA A 280 -9.64 9.11 0.38
N CYS A 281 -10.82 8.54 0.62
CA CYS A 281 -11.23 8.05 1.94
C CYS A 281 -10.30 6.94 2.41
N TYR A 282 -10.03 5.96 1.56
CA TYR A 282 -9.11 4.87 1.86
C TYR A 282 -7.69 5.38 2.15
N GLY A 283 -7.16 6.31 1.36
CA GLY A 283 -5.84 6.91 1.56
C GLY A 283 -5.74 7.66 2.89
N THR A 284 -6.77 8.44 3.24
CA THR A 284 -6.85 9.12 4.54
C THR A 284 -6.82 8.13 5.68
N PHE A 285 -7.61 7.07 5.56
CA PHE A 285 -7.70 6.04 6.59
C PHE A 285 -6.40 5.21 6.68
N ASP A 286 -5.75 4.93 5.55
CA ASP A 286 -4.44 4.23 5.51
C ASP A 286 -3.37 5.03 6.29
N VAL A 287 -3.34 6.35 6.17
CA VAL A 287 -2.46 7.23 6.96
C VAL A 287 -2.74 7.12 8.46
N ILE A 288 -4.02 7.09 8.85
CA ILE A 288 -4.42 6.95 10.27
C ILE A 288 -4.00 5.58 10.80
N ILE A 289 -4.24 4.52 10.05
CA ILE A 289 -3.83 3.15 10.42
C ILE A 289 -2.32 3.10 10.64
N TRP A 290 -1.56 3.63 9.69
CA TRP A 290 -0.12 3.68 9.79
C TRP A 290 0.35 4.36 11.07
N TYR A 291 -0.21 5.53 11.36
CA TYR A 291 0.12 6.25 12.58
C TYR A 291 -0.24 5.47 13.84
N MET A 292 -1.41 4.86 13.89
CA MET A 292 -1.86 4.09 15.06
C MET A 292 -1.04 2.82 15.27
N VAL A 293 -0.70 2.10 14.21
CA VAL A 293 0.19 0.92 14.25
C VAL A 293 1.56 1.29 14.80
N VAL A 294 2.13 2.38 14.30
CA VAL A 294 3.44 2.88 14.70
C VAL A 294 3.42 3.38 16.15
N SER A 295 2.36 4.10 16.56
CA SER A 295 2.18 4.54 17.95
C SER A 295 2.04 3.35 18.90
N ALA A 296 1.23 2.36 18.56
CA ALA A 296 1.08 1.15 19.37
C ALA A 296 2.41 0.37 19.49
N SER A 297 3.15 0.27 18.38
CA SER A 297 4.50 -0.33 18.40
C SER A 297 5.42 0.38 19.39
N TYR A 298 5.43 1.71 19.38
CA TYR A 298 6.24 2.52 20.29
C TYR A 298 5.78 2.40 21.76
N ASP A 299 4.47 2.54 22.00
CA ASP A 299 3.89 2.57 23.36
C ASP A 299 4.00 1.22 24.07
N PHE A 300 3.77 0.12 23.36
CA PHE A 300 3.86 -1.24 23.90
C PHE A 300 5.27 -1.85 23.79
N ALA A 301 6.23 -1.15 23.19
CA ALA A 301 7.59 -1.63 22.93
C ALA A 301 7.61 -2.99 22.22
N VAL A 302 6.88 -3.10 21.11
CA VAL A 302 6.79 -4.28 20.25
C VAL A 302 7.25 -3.97 18.84
N SER A 303 7.60 -4.97 18.04
CA SER A 303 8.05 -4.77 16.66
C SER A 303 6.95 -4.14 15.80
N GLY A 304 7.28 -3.01 15.19
CA GLY A 304 6.40 -2.34 14.22
C GLY A 304 6.21 -3.16 12.95
N PHE A 305 7.22 -3.95 12.55
CA PHE A 305 7.12 -4.89 11.45
C PHE A 305 6.02 -5.92 11.69
N VAL A 306 6.02 -6.57 12.85
CA VAL A 306 5.08 -7.66 13.17
C VAL A 306 3.64 -7.13 13.22
N ILE A 307 3.38 -6.05 13.98
CA ILE A 307 2.04 -5.47 14.06
C ILE A 307 1.61 -4.91 12.69
N GLY A 308 2.50 -4.20 12.01
CA GLY A 308 2.25 -3.65 10.68
C GLY A 308 1.96 -4.73 9.64
N ALA A 309 2.70 -5.84 9.66
CA ALA A 309 2.48 -6.98 8.77
C ALA A 309 1.11 -7.63 8.99
N LEU A 310 0.69 -7.81 10.25
CA LEU A 310 -0.62 -8.36 10.57
C LEU A 310 -1.75 -7.44 10.09
N VAL A 311 -1.71 -6.16 10.46
CA VAL A 311 -2.76 -5.20 10.09
C VAL A 311 -2.82 -5.04 8.57
N ARG A 312 -1.68 -4.87 7.91
CA ARG A 312 -1.62 -4.71 6.45
C ARG A 312 -1.97 -5.98 5.70
N GLY A 313 -1.47 -7.11 6.14
CA GLY A 313 -1.75 -8.40 5.52
C GLY A 313 -3.24 -8.74 5.57
N LEU A 314 -3.89 -8.52 6.70
CA LEU A 314 -5.35 -8.68 6.84
C LEU A 314 -6.11 -7.69 5.95
N SER A 315 -5.68 -6.42 5.88
CA SER A 315 -6.30 -5.42 4.99
C SER A 315 -6.16 -5.80 3.51
N ILE A 316 -5.01 -6.36 3.11
CA ILE A 316 -4.80 -6.88 1.77
C ILE A 316 -5.74 -8.06 1.48
N LEU A 317 -5.87 -9.00 2.42
CA LEU A 317 -6.78 -10.14 2.28
C LEU A 317 -8.24 -9.68 2.10
N ALA A 318 -8.69 -8.73 2.92
CA ALA A 318 -10.02 -8.14 2.80
C ALA A 318 -10.22 -7.47 1.43
N ARG A 319 -9.20 -6.76 0.93
CA ARG A 319 -9.23 -6.15 -0.40
C ARG A 319 -9.33 -7.19 -1.52
N LEU A 320 -8.57 -8.28 -1.46
CA LEU A 320 -8.65 -9.37 -2.43
C LEU A 320 -10.04 -10.00 -2.46
N LEU A 321 -10.66 -10.18 -1.28
CA LEU A 321 -12.06 -10.62 -1.19
C LEU A 321 -13.00 -9.60 -1.85
N GLY A 322 -12.80 -8.31 -1.63
CA GLY A 322 -13.59 -7.25 -2.27
C GLY A 322 -13.47 -7.26 -3.79
N ILE A 323 -12.25 -7.41 -4.33
CA ILE A 323 -11.99 -7.56 -5.77
C ILE A 323 -12.75 -8.79 -6.32
N GLY A 324 -12.64 -9.94 -5.65
CA GLY A 324 -13.35 -11.14 -6.06
C GLY A 324 -14.88 -10.97 -6.08
N ILE A 325 -15.45 -10.33 -5.07
CA ILE A 325 -16.88 -10.02 -5.02
C ILE A 325 -17.26 -9.05 -6.14
N GLY A 326 -16.47 -7.98 -6.36
CA GLY A 326 -16.71 -7.02 -7.44
C GLY A 326 -16.73 -7.69 -8.81
N TYR A 327 -15.77 -8.57 -9.08
CA TYR A 327 -15.72 -9.37 -10.30
C TYR A 327 -16.97 -10.24 -10.49
N LEU A 328 -17.37 -10.95 -9.43
CA LEU A 328 -18.58 -11.80 -9.48
C LEU A 328 -19.85 -11.00 -9.72
N LEU A 329 -20.00 -9.83 -9.10
CA LEU A 329 -21.16 -8.96 -9.29
C LEU A 329 -21.29 -8.45 -10.73
N MET A 330 -20.16 -8.20 -11.40
CA MET A 330 -20.16 -7.75 -12.80
C MET A 330 -20.38 -8.90 -13.81
N LEU A 331 -20.23 -10.15 -13.38
CA LEU A 331 -20.55 -11.33 -14.21
C LEU A 331 -22.04 -11.71 -14.18
N VAL A 332 -22.77 -11.27 -13.16
CA VAL A 332 -24.22 -11.56 -13.05
C VAL A 332 -24.97 -10.43 -13.76
N PRO A 333 -25.70 -10.74 -14.85
CA PRO A 333 -26.44 -9.74 -15.62
C PRO A 333 -27.62 -9.15 -14.84
#